data_95f0d5d2b0b12a7eab1c824807cfc089
#
_entry.id   95f0d5d2b0b12a7eab1c824807cfc089
#
_cell.length_a   1.000
_cell.length_b   1.000
_cell.length_c   1.000
_cell.angle_alpha   90.00
_cell.angle_beta   90.00
_cell.angle_gamma   90.00
#
_symmetry.space_group_name_H-M   'P 1'
#
loop_
_entity.id
_entity.type
_entity.pdbx_description
1 polymer ?
#
loop_
_entity_poly.entity_id
_entity_poly.type
_entity_poly.pdbx_seq_one_letter_code
_entity_poly.pdbx_strand_id
1 'polypeptide(L)'
;NPEENEKSIMEFIQANRDIRGIAVMNSRGYIIADILRKKGINDIIIISFDLTSNNTRCIKNGSITALLCQRPELQGFNAIKEMIQHLIYKQEGKGNHYTMPIDIVMQENLPYYK
;
A
#
# COMPACT_ATOMS: atom_id res chain seq x y z
N ASN A 1 -18.35 -9.74 -3.52
CA ASN A 1 -19.37 -9.09 -2.71
C ASN A 1 -18.74 -8.64 -1.39
N PRO A 2 -18.93 -7.36 -0.96
CA PRO A 2 -18.35 -6.85 0.30
C PRO A 2 -18.76 -7.64 1.55
N GLU A 3 -20.00 -8.10 1.62
CA GLU A 3 -20.50 -8.88 2.76
C GLU A 3 -19.87 -10.28 2.85
N GLU A 4 -19.66 -10.93 1.73
CA GLU A 4 -18.97 -12.21 1.67
C GLU A 4 -17.49 -12.07 2.05
N ASN A 5 -16.84 -10.98 1.64
CA ASN A 5 -15.46 -10.68 2.02
C ASN A 5 -15.34 -10.44 3.54
N GLU A 6 -16.27 -9.66 4.12
CA GLU A 6 -16.30 -9.42 5.57
C GLU A 6 -16.46 -10.74 6.33
N LYS A 7 -17.40 -11.57 5.90
CA LYS A 7 -17.65 -12.88 6.51
C LYS A 7 -16.42 -13.78 6.46
N SER A 8 -15.81 -13.93 5.28
CA SER A 8 -14.62 -14.77 5.09
C SER A 8 -13.44 -14.30 5.93
N ILE A 9 -13.19 -12.99 6.00
CA ILE A 9 -12.12 -12.42 6.81
C ILE A 9 -12.37 -12.69 8.30
N MET A 10 -13.59 -12.50 8.78
CA MET A 10 -13.93 -12.74 10.17
C MET A 10 -13.86 -14.21 10.55
N GLU A 11 -14.32 -15.12 9.70
CA GLU A 11 -14.19 -16.56 9.89
C GLU A 11 -12.71 -16.98 9.99
N PHE A 12 -11.86 -16.43 9.13
CA PHE A 12 -10.42 -16.71 9.15
C PHE A 12 -9.76 -16.22 10.45
N ILE A 13 -10.07 -15.02 10.89
CA ILE A 13 -9.52 -14.45 12.14
C ILE A 13 -10.02 -15.21 13.35
N GLN A 14 -11.28 -15.60 13.40
CA GLN A 14 -11.86 -16.39 14.49
C GLN A 14 -11.28 -17.80 14.58
N ALA A 15 -10.93 -18.40 13.44
CA ALA A 15 -10.26 -19.69 13.38
C ALA A 15 -8.77 -19.63 13.78
N ASN A 16 -8.15 -18.46 13.70
CA ASN A 16 -6.71 -18.24 13.95
C ASN A 16 -6.53 -17.10 14.97
N ARG A 17 -6.91 -17.30 16.20
CA ARG A 17 -6.92 -16.28 17.26
C ARG A 17 -5.54 -15.76 17.70
N ASP A 18 -4.47 -16.40 17.28
CA ASP A 18 -3.09 -16.05 17.53
C ASP A 18 -2.50 -15.07 16.49
N ILE A 19 -3.28 -14.68 15.46
CA ILE A 19 -2.86 -13.68 14.48
C ILE A 19 -2.62 -12.35 15.19
N ARG A 20 -1.44 -11.74 14.93
CA ARG A 20 -1.06 -10.41 15.43
C ARG A 20 -0.75 -9.43 14.31
N GLY A 21 -0.63 -9.90 13.08
CA GLY A 21 -0.36 -9.05 11.93
C GLY A 21 -0.94 -9.60 10.65
N ILE A 22 -1.32 -8.69 9.75
CA ILE A 22 -1.82 -8.99 8.40
C ILE A 22 -1.07 -8.12 7.40
N ALA A 23 -0.45 -8.76 6.42
CA ALA A 23 0.14 -8.07 5.27
C ALA A 23 -0.79 -8.20 4.07
N VAL A 24 -1.30 -7.08 3.58
CA VAL A 24 -2.15 -7.00 2.39
C VAL A 24 -1.30 -6.60 1.20
N MET A 25 -1.02 -7.54 0.31
CA MET A 25 -0.06 -7.40 -0.78
C MET A 25 -0.59 -6.58 -1.97
N ASN A 26 -1.51 -5.67 -1.71
CA ASN A 26 -2.06 -4.72 -2.68
C ASN A 26 -2.55 -3.44 -1.98
N SER A 27 -3.12 -2.50 -2.74
CA SER A 27 -3.61 -1.21 -2.24
C SER A 27 -4.96 -1.25 -1.49
N ARG A 28 -5.50 -2.43 -1.19
CA ARG A 28 -6.83 -2.60 -0.57
C ARG A 28 -6.79 -2.88 0.92
N GLY A 29 -5.69 -2.56 1.60
CA GLY A 29 -5.57 -2.75 3.05
C GLY A 29 -6.66 -2.07 3.86
N TYR A 30 -7.18 -0.95 3.38
CA TYR A 30 -8.29 -0.23 4.02
C TYR A 30 -9.54 -1.09 4.22
N ILE A 31 -9.80 -2.06 3.34
CA ILE A 31 -10.98 -2.95 3.47
C ILE A 31 -10.88 -3.78 4.75
N ILE A 32 -9.72 -4.41 4.97
CA ILE A 32 -9.48 -5.20 6.20
C ILE A 32 -9.46 -4.29 7.42
N ALA A 33 -8.77 -3.15 7.32
CA ALA A 33 -8.70 -2.17 8.41
C ALA A 33 -10.08 -1.68 8.85
N ASP A 34 -10.97 -1.36 7.92
CA ASP A 34 -12.33 -0.92 8.22
C ASP A 34 -13.18 -2.04 8.85
N ILE A 35 -13.04 -3.29 8.38
CA ILE A 35 -13.72 -4.45 8.96
C ILE A 35 -13.28 -4.68 10.40
N LEU A 36 -11.98 -4.72 10.66
CA LEU A 36 -11.46 -4.93 12.01
C LEU A 36 -11.88 -3.81 12.96
N ARG A 37 -11.81 -2.56 12.51
CA ARG A 37 -12.24 -1.41 13.30
C ARG A 37 -13.73 -1.47 13.63
N LYS A 38 -14.58 -1.81 12.66
CA LYS A 38 -16.03 -1.99 12.84
C LYS A 38 -16.35 -3.06 13.90
N LYS A 39 -15.53 -4.11 13.96
CA LYS A 39 -15.67 -5.21 14.91
C LYS A 39 -14.97 -4.95 16.25
N GLY A 40 -14.33 -3.81 16.43
CA GLY A 40 -13.60 -3.46 17.67
C GLY A 40 -12.31 -4.27 17.89
N ILE A 41 -11.71 -4.81 16.82
CA ILE A 41 -10.45 -5.56 16.88
C ILE A 41 -9.31 -4.57 16.65
N ASN A 42 -8.49 -4.31 17.67
CA ASN A 42 -7.45 -3.29 17.68
C ASN A 42 -6.02 -3.86 17.90
N ASP A 43 -5.89 -5.15 18.09
CA ASP A 43 -4.64 -5.83 18.45
C ASP A 43 -3.94 -6.50 17.26
N ILE A 44 -4.40 -6.22 16.03
CA ILE A 44 -3.82 -6.75 14.80
C ILE A 44 -3.15 -5.59 14.03
N ILE A 45 -1.87 -5.75 13.77
CA ILE A 45 -1.08 -4.84 12.95
C ILE A 45 -1.42 -5.07 11.47
N ILE A 46 -1.71 -4.00 10.72
CA ILE A 46 -1.95 -4.09 9.28
C ILE A 46 -0.87 -3.33 8.52
N ILE A 47 -0.26 -4.01 7.55
CA ILE A 47 0.65 -3.43 6.57
C ILE A 47 0.03 -3.62 5.19
N SER A 48 0.07 -2.59 4.35
CA SER A 48 -0.47 -2.63 3.00
C SER A 48 0.41 -1.85 2.03
N PHE A 49 -0.03 -1.74 0.79
CA PHE A 49 0.69 -1.02 -0.27
C PHE A 49 -0.07 0.23 -0.69
N ASP A 50 0.67 1.19 -1.22
CA ASP A 50 0.22 2.40 -1.89
C ASP A 50 -0.51 3.42 -1.03
N LEU A 51 -0.16 4.68 -1.25
CA LEU A 51 -0.71 5.84 -0.54
C LEU A 51 -2.00 6.34 -1.22
N THR A 52 -3.00 5.46 -1.31
CA THR A 52 -4.34 5.84 -1.80
C THR A 52 -5.07 6.67 -0.75
N SER A 53 -6.10 7.40 -1.16
CA SER A 53 -6.91 8.22 -0.24
C SER A 53 -7.49 7.40 0.91
N ASN A 54 -7.98 6.18 0.63
CA ASN A 54 -8.53 5.29 1.64
C ASN A 54 -7.46 4.77 2.61
N ASN A 55 -6.30 4.35 2.10
CA ASN A 55 -5.19 3.91 2.94
C ASN A 55 -4.63 5.06 3.78
N THR A 56 -4.52 6.26 3.21
CA THR A 56 -4.10 7.48 3.94
C THR A 56 -5.03 7.79 5.11
N ARG A 57 -6.33 7.67 4.91
CA ARG A 57 -7.33 7.79 5.99
C ARG A 57 -7.08 6.77 7.10
N CYS A 58 -6.78 5.53 6.73
CA CYS A 58 -6.51 4.46 7.68
C CYS A 58 -5.19 4.63 8.44
N ILE A 59 -4.16 5.21 7.82
CA ILE A 59 -2.93 5.63 8.54
C ILE A 59 -3.26 6.72 9.56
N LYS A 60 -4.00 7.76 9.14
CA LYS A 60 -4.36 8.87 10.03
C LYS A 60 -5.15 8.44 11.26
N ASN A 61 -6.05 7.48 11.11
CA ASN A 61 -6.86 6.99 12.22
C ASN A 61 -6.24 5.81 12.98
N GLY A 62 -5.02 5.38 12.59
CA GLY A 62 -4.27 4.31 13.25
C GLY A 62 -4.74 2.88 12.92
N SER A 63 -5.68 2.69 11.99
CA SER A 63 -6.17 1.35 11.61
C SER A 63 -5.25 0.59 10.64
N ILE A 64 -4.35 1.31 9.93
CA ILE A 64 -3.20 0.73 9.21
C ILE A 64 -1.93 1.26 9.89
N THR A 65 -0.98 0.38 10.14
CA THR A 65 0.28 0.70 10.82
C THR A 65 1.30 1.29 9.84
N ALA A 66 1.46 0.68 8.68
CA ALA A 66 2.42 1.11 7.67
C ALA A 66 1.94 0.81 6.25
N LEU A 67 2.36 1.66 5.32
CA LEU A 67 2.18 1.49 3.88
C LEU A 67 3.55 1.41 3.20
N LEU A 68 3.68 0.48 2.27
CA LEU A 68 4.81 0.37 1.38
C LEU A 68 4.48 1.13 0.08
N CYS A 69 5.19 2.22 -0.17
CA CYS A 69 4.90 3.14 -1.28
C CYS A 69 5.98 3.06 -2.34
N GLN A 70 5.60 2.87 -3.58
CA GLN A 70 6.49 2.57 -4.71
C GLN A 70 6.84 3.78 -5.57
N ARG A 71 6.42 4.99 -5.19
CA ARG A 71 6.61 6.23 -5.96
C ARG A 71 6.13 6.13 -7.42
N PRO A 72 4.85 5.82 -7.67
CA PRO A 72 4.34 5.56 -9.03
C PRO A 72 4.52 6.76 -9.97
N GLU A 73 4.44 7.99 -9.46
CA GLU A 73 4.64 9.21 -10.24
C GLU A 73 6.08 9.31 -10.77
N LEU A 74 7.06 9.01 -9.94
CA LEU A 74 8.47 9.01 -10.34
C LEU A 74 8.78 7.86 -11.31
N GLN A 75 8.15 6.69 -11.11
CA GLN A 75 8.26 5.58 -12.06
C GLN A 75 7.71 5.97 -13.43
N GLY A 76 6.52 6.56 -13.47
CA GLY A 76 5.90 7.05 -14.71
C GLY A 76 6.75 8.12 -15.39
N PHE A 77 7.25 9.09 -14.64
CA PHE A 77 8.15 10.12 -15.16
C PHE A 77 9.42 9.52 -15.79
N ASN A 78 10.09 8.62 -15.09
CA ASN A 78 11.30 7.98 -15.59
C ASN A 78 11.04 7.14 -16.85
N ALA A 79 9.92 6.41 -16.89
CA ALA A 79 9.54 5.61 -18.05
C ALA A 79 9.31 6.48 -19.30
N ILE A 80 8.59 7.58 -19.16
CA ILE A 80 8.34 8.53 -20.27
C ILE A 80 9.65 9.21 -20.70
N LYS A 81 10.46 9.65 -19.74
CA LYS A 81 11.76 10.26 -20.02
C LYS A 81 12.66 9.33 -20.83
N GLU A 82 12.79 8.08 -20.42
CA GLU A 82 13.58 7.07 -21.16
C GLU A 82 13.04 6.84 -22.56
N MET A 83 11.73 6.75 -22.70
CA MET A 83 11.07 6.57 -23.99
C MET A 83 11.36 7.74 -24.94
N ILE A 84 11.29 8.97 -24.46
CA ILE A 84 11.62 10.19 -25.24
C ILE A 84 13.09 10.17 -25.64
N GLN A 85 14.00 9.86 -24.73
CA GLN A 85 15.43 9.79 -25.02
C GLN A 85 15.73 8.75 -26.10
N HIS A 86 15.09 7.60 -26.04
CA HIS A 86 15.27 6.55 -27.03
C HIS A 86 14.67 6.90 -28.40
N LEU A 87 13.42 7.37 -28.45
CA LEU A 87 12.68 7.58 -29.68
C LEU A 87 13.04 8.89 -30.38
N ILE A 88 13.25 9.96 -29.65
CA ILE A 88 13.46 11.30 -30.20
C ILE A 88 14.95 11.59 -30.34
N TYR A 89 15.72 11.38 -29.29
CA TYR A 89 17.16 11.69 -29.29
C TYR A 89 18.01 10.51 -29.78
N LYS A 90 17.41 9.39 -30.15
CA LYS A 90 18.10 8.18 -30.66
C LYS A 90 19.27 7.74 -29.79
N GLN A 91 19.24 8.03 -28.52
CA GLN A 91 20.20 7.55 -27.55
C GLN A 91 19.97 6.05 -27.37
N GLU A 92 20.98 5.25 -27.62
CA GLU A 92 20.91 3.83 -27.28
C GLU A 92 20.67 3.71 -25.79
N GLY A 93 19.50 3.19 -25.43
CA GLY A 93 19.20 2.85 -24.03
C GLY A 93 20.24 1.84 -23.57
N LYS A 94 21.19 2.27 -22.75
CA LYS A 94 22.02 1.34 -21.97
C LYS A 94 21.08 0.69 -20.98
N GLY A 95 20.35 -0.34 -21.33
CA GLY A 95 19.49 -1.15 -20.47
C GLY A 95 19.47 -0.73 -18.97
N ASN A 96 19.16 0.53 -18.71
CA ASN A 96 19.23 1.13 -17.39
C ASN A 96 18.08 0.58 -16.57
N HIS A 97 18.38 -0.40 -15.75
CA HIS A 97 17.44 -0.84 -14.73
C HIS A 97 17.43 0.20 -13.61
N TYR A 98 16.36 0.97 -13.52
CA TYR A 98 16.13 1.86 -12.38
C TYR A 98 15.55 1.08 -11.23
N THR A 99 16.35 0.85 -10.20
CA THR A 99 15.81 0.34 -8.95
C THR A 99 15.20 1.51 -8.19
N MET A 100 13.88 1.46 -8.02
CA MET A 100 13.16 2.47 -7.26
C MET A 100 13.15 2.13 -5.78
N PRO A 101 13.40 3.10 -4.89
CA PRO A 101 13.26 2.88 -3.46
C PRO A 101 11.79 2.65 -3.09
N ILE A 102 11.58 1.83 -2.08
CA ILE A 102 10.27 1.67 -1.42
C ILE A 102 10.28 2.54 -0.17
N ASP A 103 9.31 3.44 -0.08
CA ASP A 103 9.11 4.25 1.11
C ASP A 103 8.19 3.52 2.10
N ILE A 104 8.53 3.57 3.37
CA ILE A 104 7.67 3.10 4.45
C ILE A 104 6.97 4.31 5.05
N VAL A 105 5.66 4.40 4.86
CA VAL A 105 4.84 5.50 5.37
C VAL A 105 4.05 5.04 6.58
N MET A 106 4.24 5.75 7.68
CA MET A 106 3.55 5.57 8.95
C MET A 106 2.88 6.88 9.35
N GLN A 107 2.14 6.88 10.46
CA GLN A 107 1.45 8.08 10.93
C GLN A 107 2.41 9.25 11.18
N GLU A 108 3.61 8.96 11.69
CA GLU A 108 4.61 9.95 12.07
C GLU A 108 5.24 10.68 10.88
N ASN A 109 5.43 9.99 9.76
CA ASN A 109 6.07 10.58 8.57
C ASN A 109 5.08 10.89 7.44
N LEU A 110 3.80 10.55 7.59
CA LEU A 110 2.76 10.81 6.60
C LEU A 110 2.70 12.28 6.12
N PRO A 111 2.90 13.31 6.96
CA PRO A 111 2.85 14.70 6.50
C PRO A 111 3.88 15.06 5.43
N TYR A 112 4.96 14.29 5.30
CA TYR A 112 6.01 14.51 4.30
C TYR A 112 5.70 13.87 2.93
N TYR A 113 4.63 13.08 2.85
CA TYR A 113 4.17 12.41 1.64
C TYR A 113 2.83 13.01 1.19
N LYS A 114 2.90 13.93 0.28
CA LYS A 114 1.71 14.59 -0.29
C LYS A 114 1.65 14.37 -1.79
#